data_635bb54769b02f851e19d6dc93a3df35
#
_entry.id   635bb54769b02f851e19d6dc93a3df35
#
_cell.length_a   1.000
_cell.length_b   1.000
_cell.length_c   1.000
_cell.angle_alpha   90.00
_cell.angle_beta   90.00
_cell.angle_gamma   90.00
#
_symmetry.space_group_name_H-M   'P 1'
#
loop_
_entity.id
_entity.type
_entity.pdbx_description
1 polymer ?
#
loop_
_entity_poly.entity_id
_entity_poly.type
_entity_poly.pdbx_seq_one_letter_code
_entity_poly.pdbx_strand_id
1 'polypeptide(L)'
;MFICEGMENKDVAKLKEQIEDVEHVSKVVWYDSFADISIPMEMLPEDIREVFNADDSTMMFIIFDTTTSADETMDAIENIRALAGKQCFLSGMSAIVTDTKNLAESEVAIYVLIAVVLSCIVLALTMESYLIPVFFLLSIGMAILYNMGTNIFMGQISYITKALSAVLQLGVTMDYSIFLWHSYQEQREKGEEDHKEAMA
;
A
#
# COMPACT_ATOMS: atom_id res chain seq x y z
N MET A 1 -9.12 -14.21 -9.11
CA MET A 1 -8.91 -15.65 -9.35
C MET A 1 -8.47 -16.29 -8.04
N PHE A 2 -9.10 -17.37 -7.68
CA PHE A 2 -8.81 -18.12 -6.46
C PHE A 2 -8.59 -19.58 -6.85
N ILE A 3 -7.43 -20.12 -6.51
CA ILE A 3 -6.97 -21.44 -6.95
C ILE A 3 -6.80 -22.31 -5.71
N CYS A 4 -7.41 -23.49 -5.68
CA CYS A 4 -7.25 -24.48 -4.62
C CYS A 4 -6.59 -25.74 -5.21
N GLU A 5 -5.56 -26.26 -4.52
CA GLU A 5 -4.80 -27.45 -4.90
C GLU A 5 -5.08 -28.59 -3.91
N GLY A 6 -5.34 -29.80 -4.43
CA GLY A 6 -5.50 -30.99 -3.62
C GLY A 6 -6.69 -30.97 -2.66
N MET A 7 -7.74 -30.17 -2.91
CA MET A 7 -8.96 -30.14 -2.11
C MET A 7 -10.08 -30.92 -2.74
N GLU A 8 -10.88 -31.60 -1.92
CA GLU A 8 -12.10 -32.24 -2.39
C GLU A 8 -13.14 -31.21 -2.82
N ASN A 9 -13.90 -31.47 -3.90
CA ASN A 9 -14.92 -30.58 -4.43
C ASN A 9 -15.95 -30.12 -3.38
N LYS A 10 -16.27 -30.98 -2.40
CA LYS A 10 -17.17 -30.64 -1.30
C LYS A 10 -16.61 -29.55 -0.37
N ASP A 11 -15.31 -29.58 -0.12
CA ASP A 11 -14.66 -28.58 0.74
C ASP A 11 -14.44 -27.28 -0.02
N VAL A 12 -14.15 -27.37 -1.33
CA VAL A 12 -14.12 -26.21 -2.22
C VAL A 12 -15.50 -25.53 -2.29
N ALA A 13 -16.60 -26.29 -2.37
CA ALA A 13 -17.95 -25.75 -2.37
C ALA A 13 -18.29 -25.00 -1.07
N LYS A 14 -17.92 -25.57 0.11
CA LYS A 14 -18.11 -24.89 1.39
C LYS A 14 -17.29 -23.60 1.47
N LEU A 15 -16.04 -23.65 0.98
CA LEU A 15 -15.17 -22.46 0.94
C LEU A 15 -15.76 -21.39 0.02
N LYS A 16 -16.34 -21.79 -1.11
CA LYS A 16 -17.07 -20.89 -2.00
C LYS A 16 -18.21 -20.17 -1.29
N GLU A 17 -19.07 -20.90 -0.55
CA GLU A 17 -20.15 -20.30 0.25
C GLU A 17 -19.61 -19.30 1.27
N GLN A 18 -18.53 -19.64 1.98
CA GLN A 18 -17.90 -18.74 2.93
C GLN A 18 -17.31 -17.48 2.26
N ILE A 19 -16.79 -17.58 1.04
CA ILE A 19 -16.28 -16.45 0.28
C ILE A 19 -17.45 -15.57 -0.25
N GLU A 20 -18.58 -16.18 -0.63
CA GLU A 20 -19.77 -15.45 -1.05
C GLU A 20 -20.39 -14.61 0.09
N ASP A 21 -20.21 -15.06 1.35
CA ASP A 21 -20.67 -14.33 2.55
C ASP A 21 -19.72 -13.17 2.95
N VAL A 22 -18.56 -13.04 2.32
CA VAL A 22 -17.64 -11.92 2.61
C VAL A 22 -18.23 -10.63 2.06
N GLU A 23 -18.21 -9.58 2.86
CA GLU A 23 -18.68 -8.24 2.48
C GLU A 23 -17.95 -7.74 1.24
N HIS A 24 -18.68 -7.08 0.32
CA HIS A 24 -18.18 -6.61 -0.98
C HIS A 24 -17.82 -7.68 -2.01
N VAL A 25 -18.08 -8.94 -1.75
CA VAL A 25 -18.08 -9.99 -2.77
C VAL A 25 -19.45 -10.01 -3.45
N SER A 26 -19.49 -9.68 -4.75
CA SER A 26 -20.72 -9.68 -5.54
C SER A 26 -21.12 -11.08 -5.97
N LYS A 27 -20.15 -11.90 -6.39
CA LYS A 27 -20.40 -13.25 -6.89
C LYS A 27 -19.10 -14.07 -6.94
N VAL A 28 -19.21 -15.36 -6.67
CA VAL A 28 -18.15 -16.34 -6.95
C VAL A 28 -18.60 -17.26 -8.08
N VAL A 29 -17.82 -17.32 -9.15
CA VAL A 29 -18.08 -18.15 -10.33
C VAL A 29 -17.13 -19.33 -10.32
N TRP A 30 -17.67 -20.51 -10.26
CA TRP A 30 -16.98 -21.78 -10.34
C TRP A 30 -17.73 -22.70 -11.32
N TYR A 31 -17.22 -23.89 -11.62
CA TYR A 31 -17.90 -24.78 -12.59
C TYR A 31 -19.32 -25.18 -12.16
N ASP A 32 -19.62 -25.17 -10.86
CA ASP A 32 -20.97 -25.42 -10.32
C ASP A 32 -22.01 -24.37 -10.75
N SER A 33 -21.58 -23.22 -11.22
CA SER A 33 -22.45 -22.22 -11.83
C SER A 33 -22.97 -22.63 -13.22
N PHE A 34 -22.38 -23.67 -13.82
CA PHE A 34 -22.68 -24.17 -15.17
C PHE A 34 -23.13 -25.62 -15.18
N ALA A 35 -22.75 -26.41 -14.18
CA ALA A 35 -23.04 -27.84 -14.09
C ALA A 35 -23.24 -28.29 -12.64
N ASP A 36 -24.04 -29.29 -12.38
CA ASP A 36 -24.24 -29.82 -11.03
C ASP A 36 -22.93 -30.45 -10.50
N ILE A 37 -22.60 -30.17 -9.24
CA ILE A 37 -21.37 -30.62 -8.57
C ILE A 37 -21.29 -32.17 -8.46
N SER A 38 -22.43 -32.83 -8.56
CA SER A 38 -22.52 -34.31 -8.55
C SER A 38 -22.11 -34.97 -9.87
N ILE A 39 -21.95 -34.18 -10.95
CA ILE A 39 -21.50 -34.67 -12.24
C ILE A 39 -19.98 -34.92 -12.18
N PRO A 40 -19.51 -36.16 -12.52
CA PRO A 40 -18.08 -36.42 -12.61
C PRO A 40 -17.37 -35.49 -13.58
N MET A 41 -16.17 -35.01 -13.22
CA MET A 41 -15.36 -34.08 -14.02
C MET A 41 -15.17 -34.52 -15.48
N GLU A 42 -15.07 -35.85 -15.71
CA GLU A 42 -14.87 -36.43 -17.04
C GLU A 42 -16.09 -36.25 -17.96
N MET A 43 -17.26 -35.99 -17.40
CA MET A 43 -18.52 -35.75 -18.15
C MET A 43 -18.77 -34.27 -18.47
N LEU A 44 -17.97 -33.35 -17.93
CA LEU A 44 -18.07 -31.91 -18.22
C LEU A 44 -17.54 -31.62 -19.64
N PRO A 45 -18.13 -30.64 -20.35
CA PRO A 45 -17.56 -30.11 -21.59
C PRO A 45 -16.09 -29.71 -21.40
N GLU A 46 -15.26 -30.01 -22.40
CA GLU A 46 -13.82 -29.70 -22.34
C GLU A 46 -13.55 -28.21 -22.04
N ASP A 47 -14.32 -27.33 -22.65
CA ASP A 47 -14.20 -25.86 -22.43
C ASP A 47 -14.37 -25.45 -20.96
N ILE A 48 -15.31 -26.10 -20.23
CA ILE A 48 -15.52 -25.81 -18.79
C ILE A 48 -14.43 -26.47 -17.96
N ARG A 49 -14.05 -27.70 -18.29
CA ARG A 49 -13.02 -28.41 -17.55
C ARG A 49 -11.67 -27.72 -17.62
N GLU A 50 -11.25 -27.29 -18.81
CA GLU A 50 -9.95 -26.61 -19.00
C GLU A 50 -9.87 -25.26 -18.34
N VAL A 51 -11.00 -24.53 -18.24
CA VAL A 51 -11.04 -23.21 -17.60
C VAL A 51 -10.96 -23.30 -16.08
N PHE A 52 -11.68 -24.27 -15.48
CA PHE A 52 -11.82 -24.31 -14.03
C PHE A 52 -10.94 -25.35 -13.34
N ASN A 53 -10.37 -26.30 -14.07
CA ASN A 53 -9.60 -27.38 -13.47
C ASN A 53 -8.35 -27.69 -14.31
N ALA A 54 -7.23 -27.84 -13.63
CA ALA A 54 -5.97 -28.30 -14.20
C ALA A 54 -5.29 -29.24 -13.19
N ASP A 55 -5.00 -30.45 -13.62
CA ASP A 55 -4.44 -31.52 -12.79
C ASP A 55 -5.24 -31.69 -11.47
N ASP A 56 -4.62 -31.48 -10.33
CA ASP A 56 -5.21 -31.57 -8.99
C ASP A 56 -5.67 -30.21 -8.44
N SER A 57 -5.80 -29.20 -9.32
CA SER A 57 -6.14 -27.83 -8.95
C SER A 57 -7.48 -27.41 -9.54
N THR A 58 -8.25 -26.67 -8.76
CA THR A 58 -9.47 -26.04 -9.23
C THR A 58 -9.39 -24.52 -9.04
N MET A 59 -10.00 -23.79 -9.99
CA MET A 59 -9.98 -22.33 -10.01
C MET A 59 -11.40 -21.78 -9.96
N MET A 60 -11.58 -20.72 -9.19
CA MET A 60 -12.81 -19.91 -9.17
C MET A 60 -12.53 -18.43 -9.40
N PHE A 61 -13.51 -17.72 -9.93
CA PHE A 61 -13.44 -16.29 -10.14
C PHE A 61 -14.29 -15.58 -9.09
N ILE A 62 -13.67 -14.68 -8.33
CA ILE A 62 -14.34 -13.84 -7.35
C ILE A 62 -14.56 -12.48 -7.98
N ILE A 63 -15.79 -11.99 -7.98
CA ILE A 63 -16.19 -10.69 -8.51
C ILE A 63 -16.59 -9.81 -7.34
N PHE A 64 -15.97 -8.65 -7.24
CA PHE A 64 -16.26 -7.64 -6.22
C PHE A 64 -17.25 -6.61 -6.76
N ASP A 65 -18.02 -5.97 -5.89
CA ASP A 65 -18.97 -4.89 -6.21
C ASP A 65 -18.32 -3.51 -6.23
N THR A 66 -17.05 -3.44 -5.78
CA THR A 66 -16.24 -2.22 -5.71
C THR A 66 -15.06 -2.28 -6.68
N THR A 67 -14.34 -1.16 -6.84
CA THR A 67 -13.20 -1.10 -7.76
C THR A 67 -11.98 -1.85 -7.21
N THR A 68 -11.08 -2.28 -8.09
CA THR A 68 -9.86 -3.04 -7.74
C THR A 68 -8.94 -2.38 -6.72
N SER A 69 -9.01 -1.06 -6.59
CA SER A 69 -8.18 -0.25 -5.70
C SER A 69 -8.96 0.36 -4.53
N ALA A 70 -10.22 0.01 -4.35
CA ALA A 70 -11.01 0.44 -3.21
C ALA A 70 -10.56 -0.26 -1.93
N ASP A 71 -10.59 0.45 -0.80
CA ASP A 71 -10.20 -0.12 0.49
C ASP A 71 -11.12 -1.29 0.87
N GLU A 72 -12.41 -1.20 0.53
CA GLU A 72 -13.40 -2.26 0.73
C GLU A 72 -13.04 -3.56 -0.01
N THR A 73 -12.53 -3.45 -1.27
CA THR A 73 -12.05 -4.63 -2.01
C THR A 73 -10.80 -5.23 -1.35
N MET A 74 -9.92 -4.39 -0.82
CA MET A 74 -8.70 -4.85 -0.16
C MET A 74 -9.01 -5.57 1.15
N ASP A 75 -9.94 -5.05 1.95
CA ASP A 75 -10.42 -5.68 3.19
C ASP A 75 -11.09 -7.02 2.88
N ALA A 76 -11.92 -7.10 1.82
CA ALA A 76 -12.50 -8.35 1.35
C ALA A 76 -11.43 -9.37 0.95
N ILE A 77 -10.37 -8.96 0.26
CA ILE A 77 -9.24 -9.82 -0.12
C ILE A 77 -8.51 -10.37 1.11
N GLU A 78 -8.27 -9.55 2.13
CA GLU A 78 -7.65 -10.00 3.37
C GLU A 78 -8.53 -10.99 4.13
N ASN A 79 -9.84 -10.75 4.19
CA ASN A 79 -10.81 -11.67 4.78
C ASN A 79 -10.85 -13.01 4.03
N ILE A 80 -10.84 -12.99 2.69
CA ILE A 80 -10.78 -14.21 1.87
C ILE A 80 -9.48 -14.98 2.13
N ARG A 81 -8.35 -14.29 2.25
CA ARG A 81 -7.06 -14.92 2.60
C ARG A 81 -7.06 -15.55 3.99
N ALA A 82 -7.76 -14.96 4.94
CA ALA A 82 -7.92 -15.52 6.28
C ALA A 82 -8.76 -16.82 6.27
N LEU A 83 -9.73 -16.92 5.35
CA LEU A 83 -10.52 -18.15 5.12
C LEU A 83 -9.73 -19.19 4.33
N ALA A 84 -8.84 -18.75 3.43
CA ALA A 84 -8.03 -19.62 2.60
C ALA A 84 -7.03 -20.41 3.44
N GLY A 85 -7.05 -21.74 3.31
CA GLY A 85 -6.04 -22.61 3.88
C GLY A 85 -4.71 -22.51 3.11
N LYS A 86 -3.71 -23.28 3.55
CA LYS A 86 -2.39 -23.33 2.87
C LYS A 86 -2.42 -23.88 1.46
N GLN A 87 -3.52 -24.53 1.07
CA GLN A 87 -3.72 -25.15 -0.23
C GLN A 87 -4.41 -24.22 -1.24
N CYS A 88 -4.78 -23.01 -0.82
CA CYS A 88 -5.49 -22.07 -1.68
C CYS A 88 -4.68 -20.79 -1.88
N PHE A 89 -4.68 -20.27 -3.10
CA PHE A 89 -3.94 -19.08 -3.53
C PHE A 89 -4.89 -18.07 -4.18
N LEU A 90 -4.83 -16.84 -3.71
CA LEU A 90 -5.57 -15.73 -4.31
C LEU A 90 -4.65 -14.95 -5.24
N SER A 91 -5.04 -14.84 -6.50
CA SER A 91 -4.29 -14.13 -7.55
C SER A 91 -5.23 -13.22 -8.36
N GLY A 92 -4.65 -12.40 -9.22
CA GLY A 92 -5.38 -11.47 -10.08
C GLY A 92 -5.13 -10.02 -9.72
N MET A 93 -5.68 -9.11 -10.53
CA MET A 93 -5.36 -7.68 -10.44
C MET A 93 -5.64 -7.09 -9.06
N SER A 94 -6.80 -7.38 -8.47
CA SER A 94 -7.16 -6.86 -7.15
C SER A 94 -6.20 -7.36 -6.05
N ALA A 95 -5.82 -8.65 -6.08
CA ALA A 95 -4.86 -9.21 -5.13
C ALA A 95 -3.47 -8.56 -5.28
N ILE A 96 -3.00 -8.35 -6.52
CA ILE A 96 -1.72 -7.69 -6.80
C ILE A 96 -1.72 -6.24 -6.29
N VAL A 97 -2.82 -5.50 -6.50
CA VAL A 97 -2.95 -4.12 -6.01
C VAL A 97 -2.94 -4.08 -4.49
N THR A 98 -3.63 -5.00 -3.82
CA THR A 98 -3.63 -5.14 -2.34
C THR A 98 -2.21 -5.44 -1.83
N ASP A 99 -1.52 -6.41 -2.42
CA ASP A 99 -0.15 -6.77 -2.02
C ASP A 99 0.83 -5.62 -2.24
N THR A 100 0.71 -4.92 -3.37
CA THR A 100 1.55 -3.76 -3.67
C THR A 100 1.32 -2.62 -2.67
N LYS A 101 0.06 -2.38 -2.27
CA LYS A 101 -0.27 -1.38 -1.23
C LYS A 101 0.35 -1.77 0.11
N ASN A 102 0.10 -2.99 0.57
CA ASN A 102 0.59 -3.47 1.88
C ASN A 102 2.12 -3.44 1.94
N LEU A 103 2.78 -3.85 0.86
CA LEU A 103 4.24 -3.79 0.73
C LEU A 103 4.72 -2.34 0.76
N ALA A 104 4.12 -1.46 -0.04
CA ALA A 104 4.49 -0.05 -0.08
C ALA A 104 4.31 0.63 1.28
N GLU A 105 3.20 0.40 1.98
CA GLU A 105 2.96 0.99 3.30
C GLU A 105 3.98 0.51 4.34
N SER A 106 4.37 -0.76 4.32
CA SER A 106 5.37 -1.29 5.25
C SER A 106 6.78 -0.80 4.93
N GLU A 107 7.15 -0.70 3.67
CA GLU A 107 8.49 -0.29 3.24
C GLU A 107 8.71 1.23 3.36
N VAL A 108 7.70 2.04 3.02
CA VAL A 108 7.81 3.51 3.08
C VAL A 108 8.21 3.99 4.46
N ALA A 109 7.68 3.41 5.53
CA ALA A 109 8.04 3.79 6.90
C ALA A 109 9.53 3.56 7.18
N ILE A 110 10.10 2.45 6.71
CA ILE A 110 11.51 2.11 6.87
C ILE A 110 12.39 3.06 6.05
N TYR A 111 12.04 3.30 4.78
CA TYR A 111 12.81 4.19 3.92
C TYR A 111 12.79 5.64 4.40
N VAL A 112 11.65 6.14 4.89
CA VAL A 112 11.55 7.48 5.49
C VAL A 112 12.44 7.58 6.73
N LEU A 113 12.46 6.57 7.59
CA LEU A 113 13.34 6.55 8.77
C LEU A 113 14.82 6.58 8.36
N ILE A 114 15.23 5.77 7.39
CA ILE A 114 16.60 5.78 6.86
C ILE A 114 16.94 7.15 6.26
N ALA A 115 16.04 7.74 5.48
CA ALA A 115 16.24 9.06 4.89
C ALA A 115 16.41 10.15 5.95
N VAL A 116 15.61 10.14 7.01
CA VAL A 116 15.74 11.07 8.15
C VAL A 116 17.09 10.93 8.85
N VAL A 117 17.53 9.70 9.11
CA VAL A 117 18.84 9.45 9.76
C VAL A 117 19.99 9.94 8.88
N LEU A 118 19.98 9.61 7.59
CA LEU A 118 21.01 10.07 6.64
C LEU A 118 21.00 11.59 6.52
N SER A 119 19.83 12.21 6.45
CA SER A 119 19.68 13.65 6.42
C SER A 119 20.26 14.32 7.68
N CYS A 120 20.00 13.72 8.85
CA CYS A 120 20.55 14.20 10.11
C CYS A 120 22.09 14.17 10.12
N ILE A 121 22.67 13.09 9.61
CA ILE A 121 24.14 12.93 9.51
C ILE A 121 24.73 14.00 8.56
N VAL A 122 24.16 14.15 7.37
CA VAL A 122 24.63 15.14 6.39
C VAL A 122 24.53 16.56 6.95
N LEU A 123 23.41 16.93 7.56
CA LEU A 123 23.24 18.24 8.18
C LEU A 123 24.21 18.47 9.34
N ALA A 124 24.46 17.45 10.17
CA ALA A 124 25.42 17.55 11.28
C ALA A 124 26.86 17.73 10.79
N LEU A 125 27.21 17.19 9.62
CA LEU A 125 28.53 17.36 9.01
C LEU A 125 28.69 18.72 8.28
N THR A 126 27.59 19.25 7.75
CA THR A 126 27.62 20.50 6.96
C THR A 126 27.40 21.75 7.82
N MET A 127 26.77 21.62 8.98
CA MET A 127 26.47 22.74 9.88
C MET A 127 27.39 22.74 11.11
N GLU A 128 27.79 23.90 11.55
CA GLU A 128 28.65 24.12 12.73
C GLU A 128 27.94 23.82 14.07
N SER A 129 26.63 23.54 14.05
CA SER A 129 25.81 23.32 15.25
C SER A 129 24.96 22.07 15.14
N TYR A 130 25.00 21.21 16.15
CA TYR A 130 24.18 19.99 16.22
C TYR A 130 22.70 20.25 16.55
N LEU A 131 22.37 21.43 17.07
CA LEU A 131 20.98 21.77 17.42
C LEU A 131 20.15 22.16 16.20
N ILE A 132 20.75 22.79 15.20
CA ILE A 132 20.07 23.30 14.00
C ILE A 132 19.46 22.14 13.17
N PRO A 133 20.17 21.06 12.87
CA PRO A 133 19.59 19.88 12.20
C PRO A 133 18.38 19.32 12.91
N VAL A 134 18.39 19.26 14.24
CA VAL A 134 17.28 18.74 15.04
C VAL A 134 16.03 19.60 14.89
N PHE A 135 16.19 20.94 14.96
CA PHE A 135 15.05 21.85 14.75
C PHE A 135 14.50 21.79 13.32
N PHE A 136 15.35 21.66 12.32
CA PHE A 136 14.90 21.47 10.93
C PHE A 136 14.11 20.18 10.74
N LEU A 137 14.63 19.05 11.20
CA LEU A 137 13.93 17.78 11.11
C LEU A 137 12.62 17.79 11.90
N LEU A 138 12.58 18.45 13.06
CA LEU A 138 11.36 18.61 13.84
C LEU A 138 10.33 19.46 13.10
N SER A 139 10.73 20.55 12.47
CA SER A 139 9.87 21.41 11.66
C SER A 139 9.30 20.65 10.44
N ILE A 140 10.16 19.89 9.73
CA ILE A 140 9.75 19.08 8.59
C ILE A 140 8.80 17.96 9.03
N GLY A 141 9.10 17.29 10.15
CA GLY A 141 8.24 16.29 10.74
C GLY A 141 6.84 16.83 11.07
N MET A 142 6.76 18.01 11.67
CA MET A 142 5.50 18.70 11.91
C MET A 142 4.76 19.02 10.60
N ALA A 143 5.46 19.49 9.57
CA ALA A 143 4.86 19.77 8.27
C ALA A 143 4.29 18.51 7.60
N ILE A 144 4.99 17.37 7.69
CA ILE A 144 4.49 16.08 7.19
C ILE A 144 3.24 15.65 7.97
N LEU A 145 3.25 15.76 9.30
CA LEU A 145 2.09 15.43 10.13
C LEU A 145 0.87 16.30 9.79
N TYR A 146 1.05 17.61 9.60
CA TYR A 146 -0.04 18.49 9.17
C TYR A 146 -0.56 18.12 7.78
N ASN A 147 0.32 17.81 6.83
CA ASN A 147 -0.07 17.39 5.49
C ASN A 147 -0.87 16.09 5.54
N MET A 148 -0.38 15.07 6.25
CA MET A 148 -1.12 13.81 6.41
C MET A 148 -2.45 14.01 7.16
N GLY A 149 -2.47 14.87 8.19
CA GLY A 149 -3.68 15.18 8.94
C GLY A 149 -4.76 15.89 8.12
N THR A 150 -4.37 16.82 7.24
CA THR A 150 -5.31 17.52 6.35
C THR A 150 -5.87 16.61 5.26
N ASN A 151 -5.15 15.56 4.89
CA ASN A 151 -5.62 14.58 3.91
C ASN A 151 -6.88 13.81 4.38
N ILE A 152 -7.12 13.70 5.69
CA ILE A 152 -8.33 13.10 6.25
C ILE A 152 -9.60 13.85 5.77
N PHE A 153 -9.52 15.17 5.57
CA PHE A 153 -10.64 15.96 5.07
C PHE A 153 -10.90 15.80 3.57
N MET A 154 -9.94 15.27 2.82
CA MET A 154 -10.04 15.08 1.37
C MET A 154 -10.59 13.70 0.98
N GLY A 155 -10.85 12.82 1.94
CA GLY A 155 -11.33 11.46 1.71
C GLY A 155 -10.22 10.47 1.37
N GLN A 156 -10.52 9.48 0.56
CA GLN A 156 -9.55 8.44 0.18
C GLN A 156 -8.48 8.99 -0.77
N ILE A 157 -7.23 8.88 -0.35
CA ILE A 157 -6.06 9.26 -1.14
C ILE A 157 -5.25 8.01 -1.44
N SER A 158 -4.84 7.87 -2.71
CA SER A 158 -3.99 6.76 -3.14
C SER A 158 -2.74 6.63 -2.27
N TYR A 159 -2.40 5.40 -1.87
CA TYR A 159 -1.19 5.09 -1.11
C TYR A 159 0.10 5.59 -1.80
N ILE A 160 0.14 5.58 -3.13
CA ILE A 160 1.25 6.14 -3.92
C ILE A 160 1.39 7.64 -3.66
N THR A 161 0.27 8.37 -3.64
CA THR A 161 0.27 9.82 -3.37
C THR A 161 0.71 10.12 -1.95
N LYS A 162 0.29 9.33 -0.95
CA LYS A 162 0.76 9.47 0.44
C LYS A 162 2.28 9.29 0.55
N ALA A 163 2.82 8.23 -0.06
CA ALA A 163 4.24 7.93 -0.03
C ALA A 163 5.07 9.03 -0.72
N LEU A 164 4.69 9.42 -1.93
CA LEU A 164 5.36 10.48 -2.69
C LEU A 164 5.29 11.83 -1.98
N SER A 165 4.15 12.18 -1.39
CA SER A 165 3.98 13.43 -0.64
C SER A 165 4.96 13.53 0.53
N ALA A 166 5.11 12.46 1.32
CA ALA A 166 6.04 12.44 2.45
C ALA A 166 7.51 12.59 1.99
N VAL A 167 7.92 11.85 0.96
CA VAL A 167 9.30 11.89 0.44
C VAL A 167 9.62 13.22 -0.21
N LEU A 168 8.72 13.74 -1.05
CA LEU A 168 8.91 15.04 -1.71
C LEU A 168 8.93 16.17 -0.69
N GLN A 169 8.06 16.13 0.32
CA GLN A 169 8.04 17.15 1.36
C GLN A 169 9.34 17.14 2.17
N LEU A 170 9.86 15.97 2.53
CA LEU A 170 11.15 15.86 3.21
C LEU A 170 12.27 16.47 2.34
N GLY A 171 12.40 16.07 1.08
CA GLY A 171 13.46 16.55 0.19
C GLY A 171 13.37 18.04 -0.09
N VAL A 172 12.23 18.51 -0.60
CA VAL A 172 12.06 19.91 -1.01
C VAL A 172 12.15 20.87 0.19
N THR A 173 11.51 20.55 1.31
CA THR A 173 11.54 21.41 2.48
C THR A 173 12.94 21.48 3.08
N MET A 174 13.68 20.38 3.05
CA MET A 174 15.05 20.31 3.53
C MET A 174 15.99 21.17 2.69
N ASP A 175 15.92 21.09 1.37
CA ASP A 175 16.74 21.88 0.44
C ASP A 175 16.52 23.39 0.66
N TYR A 176 15.26 23.82 0.78
CA TYR A 176 14.96 25.23 1.09
C TYR A 176 15.47 25.65 2.47
N SER A 177 15.39 24.80 3.46
CA SER A 177 15.86 25.11 4.82
C SER A 177 17.39 25.26 4.86
N ILE A 178 18.12 24.41 4.13
CA ILE A 178 19.57 24.49 3.99
C ILE A 178 19.95 25.78 3.26
N PHE A 179 19.28 26.10 2.16
CA PHE A 179 19.53 27.31 1.39
C PHE A 179 19.31 28.58 2.23
N LEU A 180 18.19 28.68 2.95
CA LEU A 180 17.88 29.79 3.83
C LEU A 180 18.93 29.96 4.95
N TRP A 181 19.37 28.84 5.52
CA TRP A 181 20.40 28.87 6.55
C TRP A 181 21.74 29.38 6.03
N HIS A 182 22.19 28.94 4.87
CA HIS A 182 23.42 29.41 4.24
C HIS A 182 23.31 30.90 3.88
N SER A 183 22.19 31.35 3.34
CA SER A 183 21.94 32.75 3.05
C SER A 183 21.99 33.60 4.31
N TYR A 184 21.39 33.14 5.40
CA TYR A 184 21.44 33.84 6.70
C TYR A 184 22.88 33.91 7.25
N GLN A 185 23.66 32.83 7.17
CA GLN A 185 25.08 32.84 7.61
C GLN A 185 25.91 33.84 6.79
N GLU A 186 25.74 33.84 5.48
CA GLU A 186 26.45 34.74 4.58
C GLU A 186 26.16 36.23 4.90
N GLN A 187 24.90 36.55 5.17
CA GLN A 187 24.51 37.93 5.56
C GLN A 187 25.11 38.32 6.92
N ARG A 188 25.09 37.39 7.86
CA ARG A 188 25.67 37.62 9.20
C ARG A 188 27.19 37.83 9.16
N GLU A 189 27.91 37.10 8.28
CA GLU A 189 29.35 37.31 8.09
C GLU A 189 29.70 38.64 7.44
N LYS A 190 28.77 39.21 6.65
CA LYS A 190 28.95 40.54 6.03
C LYS A 190 28.80 41.70 7.00
N GLY A 191 28.53 41.47 8.28
CA GLY A 191 28.55 42.48 9.33
C GLY A 191 27.20 43.13 9.62
N GLU A 192 26.11 42.54 9.19
CA GLU A 192 24.77 42.98 9.62
C GLU A 192 24.49 42.48 11.04
N GLU A 193 24.60 43.39 12.03
CA GLU A 193 24.41 43.04 13.44
C GLU A 193 22.94 42.79 13.81
N ASP A 194 21.96 43.12 12.97
CA ASP A 194 20.55 42.92 13.25
C ASP A 194 20.04 41.62 12.63
N HIS A 195 19.69 40.67 13.49
CA HIS A 195 19.13 39.34 13.09
C HIS A 195 17.85 39.42 12.24
N LYS A 196 17.12 40.58 12.31
CA LYS A 196 15.90 40.76 11.51
C LYS A 196 16.21 41.14 10.07
N GLU A 197 17.25 41.92 9.83
CA GLU A 197 17.69 42.35 8.50
C GLU A 197 18.39 41.19 7.77
N ALA A 198 19.12 40.32 8.47
CA ALA A 198 19.75 39.13 7.89
C ALA A 198 18.76 38.07 7.44
N MET A 199 17.50 38.11 7.87
CA MET A 199 16.42 37.18 7.48
C MET A 199 15.47 37.77 6.43
N ALA A 200 15.55 39.04 6.08
CA ALA A 200 14.72 39.68 5.07
C ALA A 200 15.28 39.50 3.66
#